data_82c9da2d69300486bdbfc9929074e4e2
#
_entry.id   82c9da2d69300486bdbfc9929074e4e2
#
_cell.length_a   1.000
_cell.length_b   1.000
_cell.length_c   1.000
_cell.angle_alpha   90.00
_cell.angle_beta   90.00
_cell.angle_gamma   90.00
#
_symmetry.space_group_name_H-M   'P 1'
#
loop_
_entity.id
_entity.type
_entity.pdbx_description
1 polymer ?
#
loop_
_entity_poly.entity_id
_entity_poly.type
_entity_poly.pdbx_seq_one_letter_code
_entity_poly.pdbx_strand_id
1 'polypeptide(L)'
;MQRYTFKRYIYDDIVSCFDRQSVIFLLGPRKCGKTVCLHQLCDSYENSEYIDFKDLNDDESMDTFKRIRTSIENNEDKKYFLDEITYAFYPDKEIERIAVALDENSGRSTKIVFAGSQSRALEYWGHRSFASSAGFIRADFINYSEWMCYKGIKEASEESYMDFLYHVSDFYGFSSIEEYIRGCLDETIISNLKATEVIFGNDVSLLSSDNIDELLDICYTTLFILHNQVGVQTFQMDKNKNLEGSILHYFQDVCRQWGDGVLQNKISGSFIGHYTRFNTYDLDTLKQAFQFLYRCGIISITPVSDSFDNIPNVVRDLQLTDSRINYKSDLFLKYNFCFRHPMFYISILQDILGEDMPSQEDFPRELLGSIVECQIRGLLDDNGGCFEYHDIDDTEIDYVNMTGLYAVEISVSNKRLRALHFDKLPEDFYDLYLKISVSRDRKELSEGITFVPYYEFIKGLSDKEKEQYIESLKHTDGADDTPNIRRPYRI
;
A
#
# COMPACT_ATOMS: atom_id res chain seq x y z
N MET A 1 26.62 -7.88 2.78
CA MET A 1 27.18 -7.45 1.48
C MET A 1 26.20 -7.70 0.34
N GLN A 2 25.60 -8.87 0.23
CA GLN A 2 24.66 -9.22 -0.86
C GLN A 2 23.43 -8.29 -0.99
N ARG A 3 22.86 -7.78 0.11
CA ARG A 3 21.69 -6.88 0.11
C ARG A 3 21.94 -5.54 -0.59
N TYR A 4 23.17 -5.03 -0.56
CA TYR A 4 23.51 -3.76 -1.23
C TYR A 4 23.77 -3.91 -2.72
N THR A 5 23.97 -5.14 -3.20
CA THR A 5 24.16 -5.46 -4.61
C THR A 5 22.87 -5.91 -5.28
N PHE A 6 21.86 -6.30 -4.50
CA PHE A 6 20.54 -6.67 -5.02
C PHE A 6 19.81 -5.43 -5.53
N LYS A 7 19.49 -5.43 -6.83
CA LYS A 7 18.72 -4.36 -7.46
C LYS A 7 17.22 -4.66 -7.31
N ARG A 8 16.53 -3.78 -6.60
CA ARG A 8 15.09 -3.83 -6.46
C ARG A 8 14.39 -3.37 -7.74
N TYR A 9 13.12 -3.71 -7.92
CA TYR A 9 12.33 -3.33 -9.11
C TYR A 9 12.28 -1.82 -9.31
N ILE A 10 12.21 -1.03 -8.24
CA ILE A 10 12.26 0.43 -8.30
C ILE A 10 13.48 0.99 -9.05
N TYR A 11 14.60 0.24 -9.10
CA TYR A 11 15.77 0.65 -9.89
C TYR A 11 15.45 0.71 -11.38
N ASP A 12 14.82 -0.33 -11.92
CA ASP A 12 14.46 -0.40 -13.33
C ASP A 12 13.32 0.57 -13.66
N ASP A 13 12.40 0.80 -12.72
CA ASP A 13 11.32 1.78 -12.87
C ASP A 13 11.87 3.20 -13.05
N ILE A 14 12.89 3.57 -12.24
CA ILE A 14 13.57 4.87 -12.36
C ILE A 14 14.29 4.97 -13.69
N VAL A 15 15.04 3.93 -14.09
CA VAL A 15 15.75 3.91 -15.37
C VAL A 15 14.78 4.09 -16.54
N SER A 16 13.68 3.34 -16.55
CA SER A 16 12.63 3.43 -17.58
C SER A 16 11.93 4.79 -17.59
N CYS A 17 11.78 5.41 -16.42
CA CYS A 17 11.17 6.72 -16.31
C CYS A 17 12.06 7.83 -16.87
N PHE A 18 13.39 7.69 -16.80
CA PHE A 18 14.33 8.66 -17.40
C PHE A 18 14.16 8.85 -18.92
N ASP A 19 13.65 7.85 -19.63
CA ASP A 19 13.37 7.98 -21.07
C ASP A 19 12.26 8.99 -21.35
N ARG A 20 11.36 9.19 -20.41
CA ARG A 20 10.16 10.03 -20.56
C ARG A 20 10.22 11.33 -19.77
N GLN A 21 10.87 11.31 -18.60
CA GLN A 21 10.88 12.41 -17.64
C GLN A 21 12.32 12.85 -17.30
N SER A 22 12.51 14.15 -17.09
CA SER A 22 13.79 14.69 -16.61
C SER A 22 13.83 14.74 -15.07
N VAL A 23 12.68 14.74 -14.42
CA VAL A 23 12.53 14.80 -12.97
C VAL A 23 11.71 13.64 -12.48
N ILE A 24 12.17 12.99 -11.43
CA ILE A 24 11.50 11.88 -10.77
C ILE A 24 11.44 12.17 -9.27
N PHE A 25 10.26 11.97 -8.68
CA PHE A 25 10.07 11.97 -7.24
C PHE A 25 9.96 10.52 -6.75
N LEU A 26 10.94 10.09 -5.96
CA LEU A 26 10.99 8.76 -5.37
C LEU A 26 10.38 8.83 -3.97
N LEU A 27 9.13 8.42 -3.86
CA LEU A 27 8.32 8.42 -2.66
C LEU A 27 8.44 7.07 -1.92
N GLY A 28 8.04 7.02 -0.68
CA GLY A 28 7.94 5.76 0.07
C GLY A 28 8.36 5.89 1.53
N PRO A 29 8.00 4.90 2.37
CA PRO A 29 8.29 4.93 3.79
C PRO A 29 9.79 4.93 4.08
N ARG A 30 10.14 5.20 5.33
CA ARG A 30 11.54 5.08 5.78
C ARG A 30 12.01 3.64 5.67
N LYS A 31 13.32 3.48 5.44
CA LYS A 31 14.01 2.17 5.40
C LYS A 31 13.49 1.20 4.32
N CYS A 32 12.69 1.67 3.35
CA CYS A 32 12.27 0.83 2.22
C CYS A 32 13.33 0.67 1.13
N GLY A 33 14.53 1.25 1.30
CA GLY A 33 15.67 1.04 0.40
C GLY A 33 15.90 2.14 -0.64
N LYS A 34 15.27 3.32 -0.55
CA LYS A 34 15.47 4.46 -1.46
C LYS A 34 16.94 4.85 -1.59
N THR A 35 17.60 5.13 -0.47
CA THR A 35 19.03 5.52 -0.42
C THR A 35 19.92 4.49 -1.12
N VAL A 36 19.70 3.19 -0.87
CA VAL A 36 20.48 2.11 -1.53
C VAL A 36 20.26 2.15 -3.05
N CYS A 37 19.02 2.34 -3.49
CA CYS A 37 18.69 2.45 -4.91
C CYS A 37 19.37 3.66 -5.56
N LEU A 38 19.37 4.83 -4.89
CA LEU A 38 20.04 6.03 -5.40
C LEU A 38 21.55 5.85 -5.53
N HIS A 39 22.21 5.19 -4.58
CA HIS A 39 23.63 4.84 -4.70
C HIS A 39 23.89 3.89 -5.88
N GLN A 40 23.08 2.84 -6.04
CA GLN A 40 23.21 1.91 -7.16
C GLN A 40 23.03 2.60 -8.52
N LEU A 41 22.09 3.55 -8.60
CA LEU A 41 21.90 4.36 -9.80
C LEU A 41 23.09 5.28 -10.04
N CYS A 42 23.58 5.97 -9.01
CA CYS A 42 24.75 6.83 -9.11
C CYS A 42 25.97 6.05 -9.60
N ASP A 43 26.23 4.87 -9.08
CA ASP A 43 27.35 4.01 -9.50
C ASP A 43 27.20 3.48 -10.93
N SER A 44 25.99 3.53 -11.50
CA SER A 44 25.71 3.01 -12.84
C SER A 44 25.89 4.05 -13.96
N TYR A 45 26.09 5.32 -13.63
CA TYR A 45 26.24 6.41 -14.59
C TYR A 45 27.56 7.15 -14.40
N GLU A 46 28.35 7.34 -15.46
CA GLU A 46 29.67 8.00 -15.41
C GLU A 46 29.58 9.46 -14.97
N ASN A 47 28.51 10.17 -15.37
CA ASN A 47 28.32 11.58 -15.05
C ASN A 47 27.13 11.76 -14.09
N SER A 48 27.32 11.32 -12.86
CA SER A 48 26.29 11.32 -11.83
C SER A 48 26.82 11.85 -10.50
N GLU A 49 25.92 12.31 -9.66
CA GLU A 49 26.24 12.81 -8.33
C GLU A 49 25.14 12.44 -7.34
N TYR A 50 25.53 11.79 -6.24
CA TYR A 50 24.66 11.52 -5.10
C TYR A 50 24.88 12.58 -4.02
N ILE A 51 23.80 13.13 -3.48
CA ILE A 51 23.82 14.19 -2.47
C ILE A 51 22.79 13.85 -1.39
N ASP A 52 23.24 13.75 -0.14
CA ASP A 52 22.36 13.63 1.03
C ASP A 52 22.23 15.02 1.69
N PHE A 53 21.05 15.58 1.69
CA PHE A 53 20.79 16.91 2.25
C PHE A 53 20.81 16.95 3.78
N LYS A 54 20.79 15.80 4.45
CA LYS A 54 21.01 15.75 5.90
C LYS A 54 22.42 16.13 6.32
N ASP A 55 23.38 15.89 5.43
CA ASP A 55 24.80 16.13 5.70
C ASP A 55 25.23 17.56 5.35
N LEU A 56 24.35 18.37 4.74
CA LEU A 56 24.64 19.72 4.28
C LEU A 56 24.13 20.78 5.25
N ASN A 57 24.91 21.87 5.42
CA ASN A 57 24.42 23.10 6.02
C ASN A 57 23.65 23.96 4.99
N ASP A 58 23.06 25.07 5.45
CA ASP A 58 22.24 25.95 4.62
C ASP A 58 22.98 26.52 3.40
N ASP A 59 24.24 26.95 3.56
CA ASP A 59 25.05 27.52 2.49
C ASP A 59 25.42 26.44 1.46
N GLU A 60 25.82 25.27 1.91
CA GLU A 60 26.13 24.12 1.04
C GLU A 60 24.88 23.64 0.27
N SER A 61 23.73 23.66 0.93
CA SER A 61 22.44 23.34 0.30
C SER A 61 22.12 24.33 -0.83
N MET A 62 22.25 25.64 -0.59
CA MET A 62 22.01 26.68 -1.60
C MET A 62 23.00 26.57 -2.78
N ASP A 63 24.28 26.35 -2.49
CA ASP A 63 25.31 26.20 -3.52
C ASP A 63 25.04 24.96 -4.38
N THR A 64 24.56 23.88 -3.78
CA THR A 64 24.17 22.67 -4.48
C THR A 64 23.02 22.93 -5.47
N PHE A 65 21.96 23.59 -5.07
CA PHE A 65 20.86 23.96 -5.95
C PHE A 65 21.29 24.90 -7.07
N LYS A 66 22.16 25.87 -6.79
CA LYS A 66 22.73 26.76 -7.81
C LYS A 66 23.49 25.97 -8.86
N ARG A 67 24.32 25.01 -8.44
CA ARG A 67 25.09 24.14 -9.33
C ARG A 67 24.18 23.28 -10.21
N ILE A 68 23.12 22.71 -9.65
CA ILE A 68 22.12 21.95 -10.41
C ILE A 68 21.46 22.83 -11.49
N ARG A 69 21.03 24.05 -11.13
CA ARG A 69 20.43 24.99 -12.11
C ARG A 69 21.43 25.35 -13.22
N THR A 70 22.68 25.59 -12.88
CA THR A 70 23.72 25.87 -13.89
C THR A 70 23.92 24.69 -14.85
N SER A 71 23.88 23.47 -14.36
CA SER A 71 23.92 22.28 -15.23
C SER A 71 22.71 22.18 -16.17
N ILE A 72 21.52 22.55 -15.71
CA ILE A 72 20.30 22.63 -16.53
C ILE A 72 20.44 23.70 -17.62
N GLU A 73 20.85 24.91 -17.23
CA GLU A 73 21.06 26.06 -18.14
C GLU A 73 22.09 25.76 -19.24
N ASN A 74 23.15 25.03 -18.88
CA ASN A 74 24.19 24.59 -19.81
C ASN A 74 23.81 23.32 -20.60
N ASN A 75 22.64 22.73 -20.34
CA ASN A 75 22.18 21.48 -20.94
C ASN A 75 23.20 20.33 -20.79
N GLU A 76 23.78 20.19 -19.59
CA GLU A 76 24.77 19.16 -19.28
C GLU A 76 24.09 17.77 -19.20
N ASP A 77 24.71 16.75 -19.80
CA ASP A 77 24.29 15.35 -19.57
C ASP A 77 24.79 14.89 -18.20
N LYS A 78 24.07 15.28 -17.17
CA LYS A 78 24.38 14.95 -15.78
C LYS A 78 23.17 14.44 -15.04
N LYS A 79 23.40 13.49 -14.13
CA LYS A 79 22.35 12.89 -13.30
C LYS A 79 22.57 13.22 -11.83
N TYR A 80 21.55 13.75 -11.19
CA TYR A 80 21.56 14.10 -9.78
C TYR A 80 20.62 13.21 -9.00
N PHE A 81 21.13 12.57 -7.95
CA PHE A 81 20.40 11.73 -7.03
C PHE A 81 20.38 12.40 -5.67
N LEU A 82 19.26 13.08 -5.37
CA LEU A 82 19.10 13.97 -4.22
C LEU A 82 18.30 13.25 -3.14
N ASP A 83 18.98 12.84 -2.08
CA ASP A 83 18.34 12.14 -0.97
C ASP A 83 18.02 13.08 0.18
N GLU A 84 16.97 12.74 0.92
CA GLU A 84 16.46 13.49 2.08
C GLU A 84 16.29 15.00 1.80
N ILE A 85 15.81 15.34 0.62
CA ILE A 85 15.66 16.71 0.10
C ILE A 85 14.84 17.62 1.01
N THR A 86 14.00 17.06 1.87
CA THR A 86 13.17 17.79 2.82
C THR A 86 13.98 18.44 3.96
N TYR A 87 15.25 18.08 4.10
CA TYR A 87 16.20 18.72 5.01
C TYR A 87 16.95 19.90 4.37
N ALA A 88 16.76 20.12 3.08
CA ALA A 88 17.38 21.23 2.37
C ALA A 88 16.88 22.60 2.86
N PHE A 89 17.67 23.64 2.63
CA PHE A 89 17.27 25.01 2.91
C PHE A 89 16.23 25.48 1.87
N TYR A 90 15.02 25.84 2.32
CA TYR A 90 13.86 26.23 1.47
C TYR A 90 13.60 25.27 0.30
N PRO A 91 13.39 23.97 0.56
CA PRO A 91 13.31 22.98 -0.49
C PRO A 91 12.18 23.23 -1.50
N ASP A 92 11.03 23.73 -1.03
CA ASP A 92 9.87 24.07 -1.87
C ASP A 92 10.21 25.13 -2.93
N LYS A 93 10.92 26.20 -2.54
CA LYS A 93 11.33 27.27 -3.46
C LYS A 93 12.41 26.84 -4.42
N GLU A 94 13.34 26.00 -3.96
CA GLU A 94 14.42 25.52 -4.84
C GLU A 94 13.91 24.51 -5.84
N ILE A 95 12.97 23.64 -5.48
CA ILE A 95 12.28 22.74 -6.41
C ILE A 95 11.50 23.55 -7.47
N GLU A 96 10.81 24.63 -7.07
CA GLU A 96 10.11 25.53 -8.00
C GLU A 96 11.08 26.20 -8.98
N ARG A 97 12.25 26.69 -8.51
CA ARG A 97 13.28 27.28 -9.36
C ARG A 97 13.90 26.30 -10.35
N ILE A 98 14.07 25.03 -9.96
CA ILE A 98 14.51 23.97 -10.85
C ILE A 98 13.44 23.72 -11.94
N ALA A 99 12.16 23.71 -11.57
CA ALA A 99 11.08 23.56 -12.55
C ALA A 99 11.10 24.67 -13.60
N VAL A 100 11.24 25.94 -13.16
CA VAL A 100 11.37 27.10 -14.08
C VAL A 100 12.59 26.94 -15.00
N ALA A 101 13.76 26.56 -14.45
CA ALA A 101 14.97 26.37 -15.24
C ALA A 101 14.82 25.27 -16.31
N LEU A 102 14.11 24.19 -16.00
CA LEU A 102 13.82 23.11 -16.96
C LEU A 102 12.80 23.50 -18.03
N ASP A 103 11.84 24.35 -17.71
CA ASP A 103 10.84 24.85 -18.66
C ASP A 103 11.46 25.85 -19.65
N GLU A 104 12.36 26.72 -19.17
CA GLU A 104 13.06 27.71 -19.99
C GLU A 104 14.10 27.10 -20.94
N ASN A 105 14.65 25.94 -20.57
CA ASN A 105 15.69 25.25 -21.33
C ASN A 105 15.12 24.00 -22.00
N SER A 106 15.04 24.03 -23.33
CA SER A 106 14.51 22.91 -24.14
C SER A 106 15.38 21.64 -24.12
N GLY A 107 16.57 21.70 -23.50
CA GLY A 107 17.48 20.57 -23.32
C GLY A 107 17.16 19.77 -22.06
N ARG A 108 16.71 18.53 -22.24
CA ARG A 108 16.36 17.62 -21.13
C ARG A 108 17.45 16.59 -20.82
N SER A 109 18.72 16.98 -21.00
CA SER A 109 19.85 16.07 -20.77
C SER A 109 20.13 15.85 -19.27
N THR A 110 19.93 16.89 -18.46
CA THR A 110 20.05 16.77 -17.01
C THR A 110 18.86 15.99 -16.43
N LYS A 111 19.16 14.97 -15.65
CA LYS A 111 18.17 14.12 -14.95
C LYS A 111 18.28 14.28 -13.45
N ILE A 112 17.17 14.36 -12.76
CA ILE A 112 17.12 14.61 -11.33
C ILE A 112 16.15 13.63 -10.64
N VAL A 113 16.61 12.96 -9.60
CA VAL A 113 15.75 12.18 -8.71
C VAL A 113 15.71 12.85 -7.35
N PHE A 114 14.54 13.30 -6.93
CA PHE A 114 14.28 13.79 -5.59
C PHE A 114 13.76 12.65 -4.72
N ALA A 115 14.40 12.37 -3.60
CA ALA A 115 13.97 11.36 -2.65
C ALA A 115 13.96 11.90 -1.21
N GLY A 116 13.22 11.25 -0.35
CA GLY A 116 13.19 11.54 1.08
C GLY A 116 12.11 10.75 1.81
N SER A 117 12.17 10.83 3.12
CA SER A 117 11.23 10.13 4.01
C SER A 117 9.88 10.83 4.15
N GLN A 118 9.82 12.12 3.83
CA GLN A 118 8.59 12.92 3.89
C GLN A 118 7.86 12.88 2.53
N SER A 119 7.38 11.71 2.15
CA SER A 119 6.77 11.45 0.84
C SER A 119 5.64 12.43 0.51
N ARG A 120 4.85 12.83 1.51
CA ARG A 120 3.75 13.78 1.33
C ARG A 120 4.22 15.18 0.90
N ALA A 121 5.32 15.66 1.47
CA ALA A 121 5.92 16.94 1.07
C ALA A 121 6.42 16.87 -0.37
N LEU A 122 7.13 15.80 -0.70
CA LEU A 122 7.67 15.60 -2.05
C LEU A 122 6.57 15.49 -3.10
N GLU A 123 5.51 14.75 -2.81
CA GLU A 123 4.35 14.62 -3.70
C GLU A 123 3.68 15.98 -3.94
N TYR A 124 3.44 16.73 -2.87
CA TYR A 124 2.84 18.07 -2.94
C TYR A 124 3.70 19.05 -3.75
N TRP A 125 5.00 19.15 -3.46
CA TRP A 125 5.91 20.04 -4.18
C TRP A 125 6.08 19.62 -5.64
N GLY A 126 6.16 18.33 -5.90
CA GLY A 126 6.27 17.78 -7.24
C GLY A 126 5.06 18.14 -8.11
N HIS A 127 3.87 17.88 -7.64
CA HIS A 127 2.64 18.23 -8.37
C HIS A 127 2.47 19.74 -8.56
N ARG A 128 2.81 20.54 -7.52
CA ARG A 128 2.72 21.99 -7.60
C ARG A 128 3.70 22.59 -8.60
N SER A 129 4.94 22.11 -8.65
CA SER A 129 6.01 22.71 -9.44
C SER A 129 6.10 22.15 -10.86
N PHE A 130 5.80 20.87 -11.07
CA PHE A 130 6.00 20.17 -12.35
C PHE A 130 4.71 19.71 -13.03
N ALA A 131 3.58 19.75 -12.35
CA ALA A 131 2.30 19.23 -12.86
C ALA A 131 2.45 17.81 -13.43
N SER A 132 2.29 17.61 -14.75
CA SER A 132 2.43 16.32 -15.44
C SER A 132 3.83 16.05 -16.01
N SER A 133 4.80 16.97 -15.81
CA SER A 133 6.14 16.84 -16.39
C SER A 133 7.14 16.10 -15.51
N ALA A 134 6.77 15.71 -14.29
CA ALA A 134 7.57 14.87 -13.42
C ALA A 134 7.03 13.44 -13.35
N GLY A 135 7.93 12.47 -13.14
CA GLY A 135 7.59 11.10 -12.79
C GLY A 135 7.45 10.95 -11.26
N PHE A 136 6.48 10.16 -10.82
CA PHE A 136 6.32 9.79 -9.42
C PHE A 136 6.45 8.27 -9.32
N ILE A 137 7.43 7.81 -8.54
CA ILE A 137 7.69 6.39 -8.32
C ILE A 137 7.60 6.13 -6.81
N ARG A 138 6.81 5.15 -6.42
CA ARG A 138 6.69 4.74 -5.02
C ARG A 138 7.59 3.55 -4.75
N ALA A 139 8.53 3.73 -3.82
CA ALA A 139 9.32 2.66 -3.26
C ALA A 139 8.57 2.06 -2.07
N ASP A 140 7.93 0.93 -2.26
CA ASP A 140 7.35 0.16 -1.17
C ASP A 140 8.40 -0.76 -0.53
N PHE A 141 8.02 -1.51 0.52
CA PHE A 141 8.88 -2.55 1.08
C PHE A 141 9.13 -3.65 0.06
N ILE A 142 10.17 -4.46 0.29
CA ILE A 142 10.48 -5.61 -0.59
C ILE A 142 9.25 -6.52 -0.67
N ASN A 143 8.79 -6.79 -1.89
CA ASN A 143 7.66 -7.66 -2.12
C ASN A 143 8.09 -9.14 -2.20
N TYR A 144 7.12 -10.05 -2.28
CA TYR A 144 7.39 -11.49 -2.27
C TYR A 144 8.22 -11.95 -3.48
N SER A 145 7.98 -11.42 -4.69
CA SER A 145 8.75 -11.76 -5.88
C SER A 145 10.21 -11.29 -5.76
N GLU A 146 10.44 -10.07 -5.27
CA GLU A 146 11.79 -9.55 -4.99
C GLU A 146 12.50 -10.39 -3.90
N TRP A 147 11.77 -10.81 -2.85
CA TRP A 147 12.29 -11.67 -1.79
C TRP A 147 12.74 -13.03 -2.34
N MET A 148 11.91 -13.66 -3.17
CA MET A 148 12.28 -14.91 -3.84
C MET A 148 13.54 -14.75 -4.68
N CYS A 149 13.64 -13.68 -5.47
CA CYS A 149 14.84 -13.37 -6.25
C CYS A 149 16.06 -13.18 -5.35
N TYR A 150 15.94 -12.46 -4.25
CA TYR A 150 17.01 -12.24 -3.28
C TYR A 150 17.51 -13.54 -2.63
N LYS A 151 16.57 -14.44 -2.26
CA LYS A 151 16.89 -15.76 -1.67
C LYS A 151 17.29 -16.80 -2.72
N GLY A 152 17.13 -16.53 -4.01
CA GLY A 152 17.39 -17.50 -5.10
C GLY A 152 16.34 -18.60 -5.19
N ILE A 153 15.13 -18.36 -4.68
CA ILE A 153 13.99 -19.28 -4.72
C ILE A 153 13.34 -19.17 -6.11
N LYS A 154 13.20 -20.32 -6.80
CA LYS A 154 12.67 -20.34 -8.17
C LYS A 154 11.16 -20.56 -8.23
N GLU A 155 10.62 -21.39 -7.34
CA GLU A 155 9.22 -21.78 -7.33
C GLU A 155 8.52 -21.23 -6.09
N ALA A 156 7.38 -20.60 -6.30
CA ALA A 156 6.54 -20.13 -5.21
C ALA A 156 5.86 -21.30 -4.51
N SER A 157 5.81 -21.26 -3.19
CA SER A 157 5.17 -22.26 -2.36
C SER A 157 4.66 -21.64 -1.05
N GLU A 158 3.78 -22.34 -0.34
CA GLU A 158 3.33 -21.92 0.99
C GLU A 158 4.53 -21.76 1.94
N GLU A 159 5.49 -22.70 1.90
CA GLU A 159 6.70 -22.64 2.73
C GLU A 159 7.54 -21.37 2.43
N SER A 160 7.79 -21.08 1.16
CA SER A 160 8.56 -19.88 0.79
C SER A 160 7.82 -18.58 1.10
N TYR A 161 6.50 -18.60 1.07
CA TYR A 161 5.70 -17.46 1.47
C TYR A 161 5.71 -17.23 2.99
N MET A 162 5.64 -18.31 3.77
CA MET A 162 5.80 -18.22 5.22
C MET A 162 7.21 -17.78 5.61
N ASP A 163 8.26 -18.25 4.92
CA ASP A 163 9.62 -17.75 5.09
C ASP A 163 9.71 -16.23 4.82
N PHE A 164 9.07 -15.76 3.77
CA PHE A 164 8.96 -14.32 3.48
C PHE A 164 8.30 -13.57 4.65
N LEU A 165 7.17 -14.02 5.16
CA LEU A 165 6.46 -13.34 6.24
C LEU A 165 7.31 -13.21 7.52
N TYR A 166 8.08 -14.23 7.85
CA TYR A 166 8.83 -14.29 9.11
C TYR A 166 10.24 -13.68 9.03
N HIS A 167 10.87 -13.68 7.85
CA HIS A 167 12.28 -13.33 7.69
C HIS A 167 12.56 -12.16 6.74
N VAL A 168 11.52 -11.47 6.26
CA VAL A 168 11.73 -10.33 5.36
C VAL A 168 12.52 -9.19 6.02
N SER A 169 12.48 -9.06 7.35
CA SER A 169 13.30 -8.11 8.11
C SER A 169 14.80 -8.33 7.96
N ASP A 170 15.24 -9.57 7.72
CA ASP A 170 16.64 -9.91 7.50
C ASP A 170 17.22 -9.18 6.28
N PHE A 171 16.39 -8.96 5.25
CA PHE A 171 16.80 -8.19 4.07
C PHE A 171 17.26 -6.78 4.45
N TYR A 172 16.63 -6.18 5.44
CA TYR A 172 16.96 -4.85 5.92
C TYR A 172 18.00 -4.85 7.05
N GLY A 173 18.36 -6.03 7.56
CA GLY A 173 19.39 -6.23 8.58
C GLY A 173 18.91 -5.92 9.99
N PHE A 174 17.64 -6.11 10.26
CA PHE A 174 17.06 -6.03 11.59
C PHE A 174 16.99 -7.42 12.23
N SER A 175 17.05 -7.46 13.56
CA SER A 175 17.00 -8.70 14.32
C SER A 175 15.58 -9.29 14.41
N SER A 176 14.56 -8.45 14.20
CA SER A 176 13.17 -8.88 14.17
C SER A 176 12.32 -7.96 13.27
N ILE A 177 11.18 -8.47 12.82
CA ILE A 177 10.19 -7.66 12.08
C ILE A 177 9.66 -6.53 12.95
N GLU A 178 9.43 -6.79 14.23
CA GLU A 178 8.97 -5.79 15.19
C GLU A 178 9.94 -4.60 15.27
N GLU A 179 11.24 -4.85 15.49
CA GLU A 179 12.26 -3.80 15.51
C GLU A 179 12.26 -2.98 14.20
N TYR A 180 12.17 -3.68 13.07
CA TYR A 180 12.14 -3.03 11.77
C TYR A 180 10.92 -2.14 11.60
N ILE A 181 9.71 -2.67 11.86
CA ILE A 181 8.46 -1.95 11.63
C ILE A 181 8.28 -0.79 12.61
N ARG A 182 8.59 -0.96 13.90
CA ARG A 182 8.55 0.16 14.85
C ARG A 182 9.44 1.30 14.38
N GLY A 183 10.71 1.02 14.10
CA GLY A 183 11.62 2.05 13.62
C GLY A 183 11.19 2.66 12.28
N CYS A 184 10.52 1.90 11.43
CA CYS A 184 10.04 2.36 10.12
C CYS A 184 8.74 3.16 10.22
N LEU A 185 7.77 2.62 10.96
CA LEU A 185 6.42 3.17 11.07
C LEU A 185 6.43 4.47 11.86
N ASP A 186 7.02 4.46 13.06
CA ASP A 186 7.11 5.64 13.92
C ASP A 186 7.86 6.77 13.21
N GLU A 187 9.03 6.47 12.65
CA GLU A 187 9.79 7.48 11.92
C GLU A 187 9.08 7.99 10.66
N THR A 188 8.33 7.13 9.95
CA THR A 188 7.56 7.53 8.77
C THR A 188 6.39 8.41 9.16
N ILE A 189 5.64 8.05 10.20
CA ILE A 189 4.53 8.83 10.73
C ILE A 189 5.02 10.18 11.21
N ILE A 190 6.01 10.21 12.10
CA ILE A 190 6.56 11.45 12.66
C ILE A 190 7.09 12.38 11.56
N SER A 191 7.83 11.84 10.59
CA SER A 191 8.39 12.64 9.50
C SER A 191 7.30 13.27 8.62
N ASN A 192 6.28 12.50 8.26
CA ASN A 192 5.20 12.99 7.41
C ASN A 192 4.25 13.94 8.15
N LEU A 193 4.14 13.85 9.47
CA LEU A 193 3.43 14.82 10.28
C LEU A 193 4.10 16.16 10.29
N LYS A 194 5.40 16.20 10.58
CA LYS A 194 6.20 17.43 10.52
C LYS A 194 6.10 18.08 9.14
N ALA A 195 6.14 17.29 8.07
CA ALA A 195 5.93 17.80 6.73
C ALA A 195 4.54 18.40 6.51
N THR A 196 3.51 17.80 7.10
CA THR A 196 2.14 18.31 7.02
C THR A 196 2.01 19.68 7.67
N GLU A 197 2.61 19.89 8.83
CA GLU A 197 2.63 21.20 9.50
C GLU A 197 3.34 22.28 8.69
N VAL A 198 4.50 21.93 8.10
CA VAL A 198 5.27 22.86 7.26
C VAL A 198 4.49 23.27 6.01
N ILE A 199 3.76 22.34 5.38
CA ILE A 199 3.06 22.59 4.11
C ILE A 199 1.73 23.32 4.32
N PHE A 200 0.96 22.93 5.34
CA PHE A 200 -0.43 23.37 5.51
C PHE A 200 -0.64 24.34 6.69
N GLY A 201 0.40 24.57 7.51
CA GLY A 201 0.30 25.34 8.74
C GLY A 201 -0.47 24.62 9.85
N ASN A 202 -0.48 25.19 11.06
CA ASN A 202 -1.13 24.59 12.23
C ASN A 202 -2.67 24.54 12.14
N ASP A 203 -3.28 25.23 11.18
CA ASP A 203 -4.76 25.35 11.08
C ASP A 203 -5.45 24.10 10.49
N VAL A 204 -4.71 23.11 10.01
CA VAL A 204 -5.30 21.92 9.34
C VAL A 204 -5.27 20.68 10.23
N SER A 205 -4.73 20.77 11.44
CA SER A 205 -4.30 19.56 12.11
C SER A 205 -4.94 19.34 13.49
N LEU A 206 -5.92 18.46 13.52
CA LEU A 206 -6.10 17.53 14.66
C LEU A 206 -4.85 16.65 14.86
N LEU A 207 -3.98 16.61 13.86
CA LEU A 207 -2.72 15.88 13.82
C LEU A 207 -1.56 16.88 13.95
N SER A 208 -1.37 17.48 15.13
CA SER A 208 -0.26 18.41 15.37
C SER A 208 0.96 17.72 15.97
N SER A 209 2.17 18.23 15.68
CA SER A 209 3.41 17.72 16.27
C SER A 209 3.49 17.89 17.78
N ASP A 210 2.64 18.74 18.36
CA ASP A 210 2.58 18.95 19.80
C ASP A 210 1.99 17.75 20.56
N ASN A 211 1.24 16.85 19.84
CA ASN A 211 0.60 15.65 20.37
C ASN A 211 1.04 14.38 19.62
N ILE A 212 2.35 14.26 19.33
CA ILE A 212 2.89 13.10 18.59
C ILE A 212 2.48 11.76 19.22
N ASP A 213 2.55 11.66 20.54
CA ASP A 213 2.20 10.40 21.24
C ASP A 213 0.71 10.06 21.09
N GLU A 214 -0.18 11.05 21.20
CA GLU A 214 -1.62 10.84 20.98
C GLU A 214 -1.92 10.43 19.55
N LEU A 215 -1.24 11.05 18.60
CA LEU A 215 -1.40 10.73 17.18
C LEU A 215 -0.86 9.33 16.84
N LEU A 216 0.28 8.94 17.37
CA LEU A 216 0.79 7.58 17.23
C LEU A 216 -0.22 6.58 17.80
N ASP A 217 -0.82 6.87 18.97
CA ASP A 217 -1.85 6.02 19.56
C ASP A 217 -3.10 5.93 18.67
N ILE A 218 -3.54 7.04 18.07
CA ILE A 218 -4.63 7.04 17.07
C ILE A 218 -4.26 6.18 15.86
N CYS A 219 -3.07 6.37 15.32
CA CYS A 219 -2.61 5.60 14.16
C CYS A 219 -2.51 4.10 14.48
N TYR A 220 -1.92 3.72 15.59
CA TYR A 220 -1.81 2.32 16.01
C TYR A 220 -3.19 1.71 16.31
N THR A 221 -4.06 2.44 17.00
CA THR A 221 -5.43 1.96 17.27
C THR A 221 -6.20 1.77 15.98
N THR A 222 -6.09 2.73 15.05
CA THR A 222 -6.70 2.65 13.72
C THR A 222 -6.16 1.45 12.94
N LEU A 223 -4.84 1.28 12.90
CA LEU A 223 -4.19 0.17 12.23
C LEU A 223 -4.62 -1.18 12.82
N PHE A 224 -4.72 -1.28 14.15
CA PHE A 224 -5.13 -2.49 14.83
C PHE A 224 -6.58 -2.87 14.52
N ILE A 225 -7.49 -1.89 14.45
CA ILE A 225 -8.90 -2.12 14.12
C ILE A 225 -9.07 -2.50 12.66
N LEU A 226 -8.37 -1.82 11.75
CA LEU A 226 -8.38 -2.17 10.34
C LEU A 226 -7.93 -3.61 10.10
N HIS A 227 -6.87 -3.99 10.80
CA HIS A 227 -6.31 -5.32 10.73
C HIS A 227 -7.32 -6.44 11.02
N ASN A 228 -8.21 -6.24 11.96
CA ASN A 228 -9.09 -7.31 12.39
C ASN A 228 -10.38 -7.42 11.55
N GLN A 229 -10.55 -6.61 10.50
CA GLN A 229 -11.75 -6.54 9.64
C GLN A 229 -13.08 -6.41 10.43
N VAL A 230 -12.97 -6.13 11.73
CA VAL A 230 -14.09 -6.10 12.65
C VAL A 230 -14.95 -4.86 12.43
N GLY A 231 -14.41 -3.89 11.70
CA GLY A 231 -15.05 -2.60 11.51
C GLY A 231 -16.47 -2.71 10.96
N VAL A 232 -16.66 -3.40 9.85
CA VAL A 232 -17.94 -3.42 9.13
C VAL A 232 -19.05 -4.07 9.96
N GLN A 233 -18.83 -5.30 10.44
CA GLN A 233 -19.87 -6.02 11.18
C GLN A 233 -20.15 -5.39 12.55
N THR A 234 -19.13 -4.86 13.21
CA THR A 234 -19.25 -4.18 14.49
C THR A 234 -20.10 -2.93 14.40
N PHE A 235 -19.89 -2.13 13.33
CA PHE A 235 -20.66 -0.90 13.11
C PHE A 235 -22.08 -1.15 12.59
N GLN A 236 -22.32 -2.23 11.87
CA GLN A 236 -23.69 -2.66 11.53
C GLN A 236 -24.51 -3.02 12.79
N MET A 237 -23.87 -3.62 13.79
CA MET A 237 -24.50 -3.92 15.08
C MET A 237 -24.81 -2.68 15.91
N ASP A 238 -24.06 -1.57 15.73
CA ASP A 238 -24.24 -0.31 16.48
C ASP A 238 -25.62 0.33 16.27
N LYS A 239 -26.24 0.09 15.15
CA LYS A 239 -27.62 0.54 14.89
C LYS A 239 -28.65 -0.11 15.83
N ASN A 240 -28.34 -1.18 16.52
CA ASN A 240 -29.27 -2.01 17.30
C ASN A 240 -29.14 -1.98 18.83
N LYS A 241 -28.42 -1.05 19.42
CA LYS A 241 -28.45 -0.64 20.85
C LYS A 241 -27.97 -1.60 21.95
N ASN A 242 -27.27 -2.71 21.69
CA ASN A 242 -26.72 -3.55 22.77
C ASN A 242 -25.28 -3.99 22.49
N LEU A 243 -24.41 -2.99 22.38
CA LEU A 243 -23.16 -3.11 21.65
C LEU A 243 -22.03 -3.88 22.33
N GLU A 244 -21.71 -3.54 23.59
CA GLU A 244 -20.49 -4.06 24.23
C GLU A 244 -20.49 -5.59 24.36
N GLY A 245 -21.62 -6.18 24.71
CA GLY A 245 -21.75 -7.62 24.85
C GLY A 245 -21.73 -8.37 23.52
N SER A 246 -22.30 -7.79 22.48
CA SER A 246 -22.42 -8.43 21.16
C SER A 246 -21.10 -8.38 20.38
N ILE A 247 -20.35 -7.28 20.48
CA ILE A 247 -19.03 -7.13 19.88
C ILE A 247 -18.03 -8.06 20.53
N LEU A 248 -18.03 -8.11 21.86
CA LEU A 248 -17.17 -9.02 22.61
C LEU A 248 -17.47 -10.48 22.23
N HIS A 249 -18.74 -10.85 22.07
CA HIS A 249 -19.15 -12.20 21.67
C HIS A 249 -18.73 -12.54 20.25
N TYR A 250 -18.94 -11.62 19.31
CA TYR A 250 -18.49 -11.77 17.95
C TYR A 250 -16.96 -11.94 17.87
N PHE A 251 -16.24 -11.13 18.63
CA PHE A 251 -14.79 -11.21 18.70
C PHE A 251 -14.29 -12.50 19.32
N GLN A 252 -14.94 -12.95 20.37
CA GLN A 252 -14.65 -14.25 20.96
C GLN A 252 -14.93 -15.40 19.97
N ASP A 253 -15.98 -15.29 19.16
CA ASP A 253 -16.31 -16.30 18.14
C ASP A 253 -15.30 -16.29 16.98
N VAL A 254 -14.85 -15.13 16.54
CA VAL A 254 -13.76 -15.00 15.56
C VAL A 254 -12.46 -15.55 16.14
N CYS A 255 -12.10 -15.17 17.37
CA CYS A 255 -10.89 -15.66 18.03
C CYS A 255 -10.92 -17.17 18.32
N ARG A 256 -12.10 -17.78 18.55
CA ARG A 256 -12.23 -19.25 18.69
C ARG A 256 -11.77 -20.01 17.44
N GLN A 257 -11.80 -19.37 16.30
CA GLN A 257 -11.33 -19.96 15.05
C GLN A 257 -9.79 -19.90 14.93
N TRP A 258 -9.10 -19.12 15.76
CA TRP A 258 -7.67 -18.85 15.69
C TRP A 258 -6.79 -19.76 16.56
N GLY A 259 -7.28 -20.85 17.09
CA GLY A 259 -6.48 -21.84 17.79
C GLY A 259 -6.69 -21.91 19.31
N ASP A 260 -5.63 -22.05 20.09
CA ASP A 260 -5.72 -22.29 21.53
C ASP A 260 -6.14 -21.07 22.36
N GLY A 261 -6.54 -21.29 23.60
CA GLY A 261 -7.10 -20.26 24.48
C GLY A 261 -6.14 -19.13 24.85
N VAL A 262 -4.83 -19.32 24.74
CA VAL A 262 -3.83 -18.28 25.03
C VAL A 262 -3.82 -17.24 23.94
N LEU A 263 -3.74 -17.67 22.70
CA LEU A 263 -3.79 -16.81 21.50
C LEU A 263 -5.08 -15.99 21.48
N GLN A 264 -6.22 -16.67 21.65
CA GLN A 264 -7.55 -16.06 21.73
C GLN A 264 -7.62 -14.96 22.78
N ASN A 265 -7.15 -15.22 24.00
CA ASN A 265 -7.25 -14.28 25.11
C ASN A 265 -6.36 -13.05 24.90
N LYS A 266 -5.14 -13.21 24.39
CA LYS A 266 -4.23 -12.08 24.13
C LYS A 266 -4.77 -11.17 23.04
N ILE A 267 -5.17 -11.73 21.91
CA ILE A 267 -5.69 -10.95 20.79
C ILE A 267 -7.01 -10.28 21.17
N SER A 268 -7.95 -10.98 21.78
CA SER A 268 -9.23 -10.40 22.20
C SER A 268 -9.06 -9.32 23.27
N GLY A 269 -8.16 -9.50 24.23
CA GLY A 269 -7.87 -8.50 25.25
C GLY A 269 -7.26 -7.22 24.66
N SER A 270 -6.31 -7.35 23.75
CA SER A 270 -5.71 -6.22 23.02
C SER A 270 -6.76 -5.52 22.18
N PHE A 271 -7.58 -6.26 21.44
CA PHE A 271 -8.66 -5.69 20.65
C PHE A 271 -9.64 -4.84 21.45
N ILE A 272 -10.12 -5.34 22.59
CA ILE A 272 -11.06 -4.60 23.45
C ILE A 272 -10.46 -3.26 23.87
N GLY A 273 -9.17 -3.24 24.24
CA GLY A 273 -8.48 -2.02 24.59
C GLY A 273 -8.44 -1.01 23.44
N HIS A 274 -8.07 -1.45 22.25
CA HIS A 274 -8.01 -0.60 21.06
C HIS A 274 -9.40 -0.17 20.58
N TYR A 275 -10.39 -1.06 20.59
CA TYR A 275 -11.76 -0.72 20.24
C TYR A 275 -12.37 0.33 21.16
N THR A 276 -12.11 0.24 22.47
CA THR A 276 -12.57 1.22 23.45
C THR A 276 -12.00 2.61 23.15
N ARG A 277 -10.71 2.70 22.83
CA ARG A 277 -10.07 3.95 22.43
C ARG A 277 -10.62 4.47 21.10
N PHE A 278 -10.76 3.61 20.10
CA PHE A 278 -11.30 3.98 18.80
C PHE A 278 -12.68 4.64 18.89
N ASN A 279 -13.54 4.15 19.81
CA ASN A 279 -14.83 4.75 20.02
C ASN A 279 -14.79 6.16 20.61
N THR A 280 -13.68 6.55 21.25
CA THR A 280 -13.52 7.91 21.76
C THR A 280 -13.22 8.95 20.70
N TYR A 281 -12.67 8.55 19.54
CA TYR A 281 -12.37 9.47 18.45
C TYR A 281 -13.61 9.89 17.70
N ASP A 282 -13.69 11.16 17.31
CA ASP A 282 -14.74 11.64 16.41
C ASP A 282 -14.47 11.21 14.96
N LEU A 283 -15.49 11.37 14.12
CA LEU A 283 -15.43 10.95 12.73
C LEU A 283 -14.36 11.73 11.92
N ASP A 284 -14.18 13.01 12.20
CA ASP A 284 -13.27 13.85 11.44
C ASP A 284 -11.81 13.48 11.77
N THR A 285 -11.52 13.17 13.03
CA THR A 285 -10.24 12.62 13.46
C THR A 285 -9.94 11.30 12.74
N LEU A 286 -10.90 10.40 12.65
CA LEU A 286 -10.72 9.12 11.93
C LEU A 286 -10.50 9.32 10.44
N LYS A 287 -11.28 10.18 9.78
CA LYS A 287 -11.08 10.50 8.35
C LYS A 287 -9.68 11.03 8.09
N GLN A 288 -9.18 11.93 8.94
CA GLN A 288 -7.83 12.46 8.83
C GLN A 288 -6.77 11.37 9.01
N ALA A 289 -6.92 10.51 10.03
CA ALA A 289 -6.01 9.40 10.28
C ALA A 289 -5.95 8.44 9.09
N PHE A 290 -7.11 8.01 8.56
CA PHE A 290 -7.17 7.13 7.40
C PHE A 290 -6.56 7.79 6.15
N GLN A 291 -6.89 9.05 5.88
CA GLN A 291 -6.31 9.77 4.76
C GLN A 291 -4.79 9.92 4.89
N PHE A 292 -4.30 10.17 6.10
CA PHE A 292 -2.89 10.26 6.39
C PHE A 292 -2.17 8.92 6.15
N LEU A 293 -2.68 7.81 6.72
CA LEU A 293 -2.11 6.47 6.57
C LEU A 293 -2.12 6.00 5.09
N TYR A 294 -3.20 6.30 4.36
CA TYR A 294 -3.31 6.01 2.93
C TYR A 294 -2.24 6.76 2.12
N ARG A 295 -2.07 8.06 2.37
CA ARG A 295 -1.05 8.88 1.69
C ARG A 295 0.37 8.48 2.05
N CYS A 296 0.61 8.01 3.27
CA CYS A 296 1.90 7.45 3.66
C CYS A 296 2.18 6.07 3.02
N GLY A 297 1.19 5.45 2.39
CA GLY A 297 1.32 4.13 1.78
C GLY A 297 1.35 2.99 2.80
N ILE A 298 0.77 3.21 3.98
CA ILE A 298 0.68 2.18 5.04
C ILE A 298 -0.56 1.31 4.84
N ILE A 299 -1.67 1.93 4.43
CA ILE A 299 -2.92 1.24 4.13
C ILE A 299 -3.32 1.42 2.67
N SER A 300 -4.08 0.46 2.15
CA SER A 300 -4.93 0.59 0.96
C SER A 300 -6.39 0.74 1.38
N ILE A 301 -7.17 1.38 0.53
CA ILE A 301 -8.60 1.64 0.77
C ILE A 301 -9.35 1.21 -0.48
N THR A 302 -10.15 0.16 -0.37
CA THR A 302 -10.99 -0.35 -1.45
C THR A 302 -12.42 0.15 -1.26
N PRO A 303 -13.02 0.86 -2.22
CA PRO A 303 -14.44 1.23 -2.16
C PRO A 303 -15.33 -0.02 -2.15
N VAL A 304 -16.43 0.02 -1.42
CA VAL A 304 -17.46 -1.02 -1.41
C VAL A 304 -18.68 -0.51 -2.16
N SER A 305 -19.21 -1.28 -3.12
CA SER A 305 -20.39 -0.89 -3.91
C SER A 305 -21.18 -2.11 -4.35
N ASP A 306 -22.49 -1.90 -4.52
CA ASP A 306 -23.44 -2.86 -5.11
C ASP A 306 -23.62 -2.67 -6.63
N SER A 307 -22.99 -1.63 -7.21
CA SER A 307 -23.10 -1.31 -8.62
C SER A 307 -21.92 -0.50 -9.14
N PHE A 308 -21.72 -0.50 -10.46
CA PHE A 308 -20.69 0.31 -11.12
C PHE A 308 -20.95 1.81 -11.07
N ASP A 309 -22.22 2.20 -11.06
CA ASP A 309 -22.61 3.61 -11.15
C ASP A 309 -22.38 4.38 -9.84
N ASN A 310 -22.25 3.66 -8.72
CA ASN A 310 -22.22 4.24 -7.38
C ASN A 310 -20.91 4.02 -6.63
N ILE A 311 -19.80 3.72 -7.32
CA ILE A 311 -18.51 3.48 -6.66
C ILE A 311 -18.09 4.74 -5.86
N PRO A 312 -17.87 4.62 -4.55
CA PRO A 312 -17.43 5.74 -3.71
C PRO A 312 -16.06 6.28 -4.15
N ASN A 313 -15.86 7.59 -4.10
CA ASN A 313 -14.59 8.21 -4.41
C ASN A 313 -13.78 8.45 -3.12
N VAL A 314 -12.81 7.58 -2.87
CA VAL A 314 -11.95 7.59 -1.66
C VAL A 314 -11.38 8.97 -1.35
N VAL A 315 -10.75 9.61 -2.34
CA VAL A 315 -10.05 10.91 -2.12
C VAL A 315 -11.04 11.99 -1.73
N ARG A 316 -12.17 12.05 -2.41
CA ARG A 316 -13.20 13.06 -2.15
C ARG A 316 -13.93 12.82 -0.83
N ASP A 317 -14.30 11.57 -0.57
CA ASP A 317 -15.15 11.25 0.56
C ASP A 317 -14.41 11.29 1.90
N LEU A 318 -13.06 11.11 1.88
CA LEU A 318 -12.21 11.31 3.05
C LEU A 318 -11.77 12.77 3.26
N GLN A 319 -12.09 13.68 2.35
CA GLN A 319 -11.88 15.10 2.61
C GLN A 319 -12.79 15.57 3.75
N LEU A 320 -12.22 16.36 4.68
CA LEU A 320 -12.95 16.84 5.88
C LEU A 320 -14.26 17.56 5.57
N THR A 321 -14.32 18.24 4.43
CA THR A 321 -15.47 19.04 3.99
C THR A 321 -16.57 18.20 3.32
N ASP A 322 -16.33 16.93 2.99
CA ASP A 322 -17.35 16.11 2.33
C ASP A 322 -18.32 15.52 3.36
N SER A 323 -19.54 16.02 3.34
CA SER A 323 -20.63 15.62 4.25
C SER A 323 -21.27 14.26 3.91
N ARG A 324 -20.80 13.54 2.88
CA ARG A 324 -21.38 12.25 2.47
C ARG A 324 -21.11 11.13 3.45
N ILE A 325 -20.03 11.24 4.22
CA ILE A 325 -19.75 10.36 5.34
C ILE A 325 -20.12 11.11 6.61
N ASN A 326 -21.27 10.77 7.17
CA ASN A 326 -21.84 11.46 8.33
C ASN A 326 -21.59 10.71 9.65
N TYR A 327 -21.39 9.39 9.57
CA TYR A 327 -21.24 8.52 10.73
C TYR A 327 -20.03 7.60 10.57
N LYS A 328 -19.47 7.14 11.68
CA LYS A 328 -18.40 6.12 11.65
C LYS A 328 -18.84 4.86 10.89
N SER A 329 -20.09 4.44 11.05
CA SER A 329 -20.67 3.33 10.30
C SER A 329 -20.62 3.52 8.77
N ASP A 330 -20.87 4.75 8.28
CA ASP A 330 -20.84 5.02 6.84
C ASP A 330 -19.43 4.83 6.28
N LEU A 331 -18.38 5.14 7.07
CA LEU A 331 -17.00 4.98 6.65
C LEU A 331 -16.69 3.51 6.36
N PHE A 332 -17.11 2.61 7.24
CA PHE A 332 -16.83 1.16 7.12
C PHE A 332 -17.83 0.41 6.23
N LEU A 333 -18.99 0.98 5.95
CA LEU A 333 -19.93 0.43 4.96
C LEU A 333 -19.54 0.76 3.52
N LYS A 334 -18.77 1.85 3.32
CA LYS A 334 -18.37 2.33 2.00
C LYS A 334 -16.95 1.97 1.61
N TYR A 335 -16.13 1.56 2.57
CA TYR A 335 -14.72 1.31 2.36
C TYR A 335 -14.23 0.10 3.15
N ASN A 336 -13.47 -0.74 2.48
CA ASN A 336 -12.64 -1.76 3.12
C ASN A 336 -11.21 -1.22 3.25
N PHE A 337 -10.61 -1.42 4.42
CA PHE A 337 -9.29 -0.94 4.77
C PHE A 337 -8.36 -2.11 5.05
N CYS A 338 -7.21 -2.13 4.40
CA CYS A 338 -6.21 -3.18 4.63
C CYS A 338 -4.81 -2.58 4.76
N PHE A 339 -3.92 -3.30 5.42
CA PHE A 339 -2.50 -3.00 5.33
C PHE A 339 -1.99 -3.23 3.91
N ARG A 340 -1.25 -2.27 3.38
CA ARG A 340 -0.66 -2.39 2.04
C ARG A 340 0.43 -3.46 1.97
N HIS A 341 1.09 -3.75 3.08
CA HIS A 341 2.15 -4.76 3.13
C HIS A 341 1.97 -5.69 4.33
N PRO A 342 2.15 -7.01 4.17
CA PRO A 342 1.90 -8.01 5.22
C PRO A 342 2.81 -7.86 6.43
N MET A 343 3.95 -7.19 6.30
CA MET A 343 4.85 -6.93 7.43
C MET A 343 4.19 -6.14 8.55
N PHE A 344 3.32 -5.18 8.22
CA PHE A 344 2.59 -4.43 9.25
C PHE A 344 1.69 -5.35 10.07
N TYR A 345 1.06 -6.30 9.39
CA TYR A 345 0.21 -7.29 10.04
C TYR A 345 1.01 -8.17 11.01
N ILE A 346 2.07 -8.78 10.52
CA ILE A 346 2.94 -9.65 11.33
C ILE A 346 3.55 -8.90 12.52
N SER A 347 3.97 -7.65 12.33
CA SER A 347 4.54 -6.82 13.40
C SER A 347 3.53 -6.59 14.53
N ILE A 348 2.27 -6.25 14.18
CA ILE A 348 1.22 -6.06 15.19
C ILE A 348 0.94 -7.37 15.93
N LEU A 349 0.90 -8.51 15.24
CA LEU A 349 0.74 -9.80 15.88
C LEU A 349 1.91 -10.11 16.84
N GLN A 350 3.13 -9.85 16.43
CA GLN A 350 4.31 -10.04 17.28
C GLN A 350 4.28 -9.14 18.52
N ASP A 351 3.84 -7.89 18.38
CA ASP A 351 3.70 -6.98 19.52
C ASP A 351 2.65 -7.48 20.53
N ILE A 352 1.54 -8.03 20.05
CA ILE A 352 0.47 -8.55 20.88
C ILE A 352 0.85 -9.89 21.55
N LEU A 353 1.44 -10.79 20.78
CA LEU A 353 1.68 -12.17 21.20
C LEU A 353 3.02 -12.36 21.89
N GLY A 354 4.05 -11.60 21.49
CA GLY A 354 5.40 -11.73 22.03
C GLY A 354 5.94 -13.15 21.85
N GLU A 355 6.31 -13.80 22.94
CA GLU A 355 6.84 -15.18 22.94
C GLU A 355 5.81 -16.25 22.53
N ASP A 356 4.50 -15.92 22.55
CA ASP A 356 3.44 -16.82 22.11
C ASP A 356 3.13 -16.70 20.61
N MET A 357 3.96 -15.99 19.83
CA MET A 357 3.81 -15.95 18.38
C MET A 357 3.93 -17.36 17.81
N PRO A 358 2.94 -17.86 17.03
CA PRO A 358 3.01 -19.20 16.45
C PRO A 358 4.25 -19.41 15.61
N SER A 359 4.75 -20.63 15.51
CA SER A 359 5.74 -21.02 14.51
C SER A 359 5.16 -20.94 13.11
N GLN A 360 6.01 -20.98 12.07
CA GLN A 360 5.56 -21.01 10.67
C GLN A 360 4.61 -22.21 10.41
N GLU A 361 4.91 -23.37 11.00
CA GLU A 361 4.14 -24.60 10.81
C GLU A 361 2.78 -24.56 11.52
N ASP A 362 2.72 -23.86 12.67
CA ASP A 362 1.53 -23.77 13.51
C ASP A 362 0.72 -22.50 13.28
N PHE A 363 1.06 -21.70 12.25
CA PHE A 363 0.41 -20.43 11.98
C PHE A 363 -1.09 -20.64 11.65
N PRO A 364 -2.02 -19.96 12.36
CA PRO A 364 -3.44 -20.14 12.15
C PRO A 364 -3.87 -19.77 10.72
N ARG A 365 -4.63 -20.67 10.08
CA ARG A 365 -5.04 -20.52 8.67
C ARG A 365 -5.93 -19.31 8.43
N GLU A 366 -6.76 -18.99 9.39
CA GLU A 366 -7.67 -17.85 9.33
C GLU A 366 -6.87 -16.53 9.35
N LEU A 367 -5.84 -16.45 10.18
CA LEU A 367 -4.91 -15.31 10.20
C LEU A 367 -4.13 -15.22 8.87
N LEU A 368 -3.64 -16.35 8.36
CA LEU A 368 -2.99 -16.39 7.07
C LEU A 368 -3.92 -15.90 5.96
N GLY A 369 -5.19 -16.31 5.99
CA GLY A 369 -6.22 -15.84 5.06
C GLY A 369 -6.34 -14.33 5.05
N SER A 370 -6.45 -13.71 6.22
CA SER A 370 -6.55 -12.25 6.35
C SER A 370 -5.28 -11.52 5.87
N ILE A 371 -4.08 -12.07 6.15
CA ILE A 371 -2.82 -11.52 5.65
C ILE A 371 -2.75 -11.57 4.12
N VAL A 372 -3.10 -12.71 3.55
CA VAL A 372 -3.12 -12.95 2.09
C VAL A 372 -4.10 -12.00 1.41
N GLU A 373 -5.31 -11.87 1.95
CA GLU A 373 -6.32 -10.95 1.43
C GLU A 373 -5.80 -9.49 1.45
N CYS A 374 -5.31 -9.02 2.59
CA CYS A 374 -4.74 -7.68 2.71
C CYS A 374 -3.61 -7.44 1.70
N GLN A 375 -2.72 -8.40 1.53
CA GLN A 375 -1.62 -8.29 0.57
C GLN A 375 -2.10 -8.27 -0.87
N ILE A 376 -3.03 -9.12 -1.25
CA ILE A 376 -3.60 -9.14 -2.61
C ILE A 376 -4.30 -7.82 -2.90
N ARG A 377 -5.15 -7.33 -1.98
CA ARG A 377 -5.80 -6.02 -2.12
C ARG A 377 -4.78 -4.89 -2.27
N GLY A 378 -3.72 -4.87 -1.45
CA GLY A 378 -2.63 -3.90 -1.55
C GLY A 378 -1.88 -3.94 -2.88
N LEU A 379 -1.64 -5.13 -3.44
CA LEU A 379 -0.99 -5.31 -4.74
C LEU A 379 -1.91 -4.96 -5.93
N LEU A 380 -3.22 -5.11 -5.77
CA LEU A 380 -4.21 -4.78 -6.79
C LEU A 380 -4.65 -3.32 -6.77
N ASP A 381 -4.37 -2.59 -5.67
CA ASP A 381 -4.75 -1.18 -5.46
C ASP A 381 -3.95 -0.22 -6.35
N ASP A 382 -4.10 -0.39 -7.65
CA ASP A 382 -3.48 0.46 -8.66
C ASP A 382 -4.54 1.31 -9.40
N ASN A 383 -4.60 2.60 -9.10
CA ASN A 383 -5.08 3.67 -9.99
C ASN A 383 -6.59 3.89 -10.19
N GLY A 384 -7.45 3.44 -9.30
CA GLY A 384 -8.88 3.77 -9.36
C GLY A 384 -9.65 2.96 -10.41
N GLY A 385 -10.89 2.64 -10.12
CA GLY A 385 -11.72 1.75 -10.94
C GLY A 385 -11.82 0.34 -10.39
N CYS A 386 -11.32 0.14 -9.18
CA CYS A 386 -11.44 -1.11 -8.44
C CYS A 386 -12.37 -0.92 -7.25
N PHE A 387 -13.13 -1.94 -6.92
CA PHE A 387 -14.02 -1.93 -5.76
C PHE A 387 -14.31 -3.35 -5.29
N GLU A 388 -14.78 -3.48 -4.05
CA GLU A 388 -15.39 -4.68 -3.51
C GLU A 388 -16.88 -4.67 -3.85
N TYR A 389 -17.37 -5.75 -4.44
CA TYR A 389 -18.79 -5.88 -4.70
C TYR A 389 -19.49 -6.50 -3.50
N HIS A 390 -20.54 -5.85 -3.02
CA HIS A 390 -21.36 -6.33 -1.93
C HIS A 390 -22.81 -5.97 -2.17
N ASP A 391 -23.70 -6.96 -2.29
CA ASP A 391 -25.12 -6.75 -2.52
C ASP A 391 -25.97 -6.94 -1.25
N ILE A 392 -27.29 -6.68 -1.41
CA ILE A 392 -28.29 -6.77 -0.33
C ILE A 392 -28.46 -8.21 0.19
N ASP A 393 -28.12 -9.21 -0.61
CA ASP A 393 -28.29 -10.64 -0.32
C ASP A 393 -27.00 -11.30 0.25
N ASP A 394 -26.06 -10.49 0.78
CA ASP A 394 -24.74 -10.91 1.29
C ASP A 394 -23.89 -11.65 0.24
N THR A 395 -24.05 -11.33 -1.03
CA THR A 395 -23.11 -11.75 -2.06
C THR A 395 -21.94 -10.78 -2.07
N GLU A 396 -20.73 -11.30 -1.86
CA GLU A 396 -19.52 -10.55 -1.78
C GLU A 396 -18.52 -11.07 -2.83
N ILE A 397 -17.82 -10.16 -3.50
CA ILE A 397 -16.62 -10.45 -4.28
C ILE A 397 -15.54 -9.49 -3.82
N ASP A 398 -14.44 -10.05 -3.34
CA ASP A 398 -13.38 -9.30 -2.67
C ASP A 398 -12.77 -8.18 -3.50
N TYR A 399 -12.73 -8.35 -4.83
CA TYR A 399 -12.12 -7.36 -5.70
C TYR A 399 -12.64 -7.43 -7.13
N VAL A 400 -13.09 -6.30 -7.66
CA VAL A 400 -13.53 -6.15 -9.06
C VAL A 400 -12.74 -5.03 -9.71
N ASN A 401 -12.13 -5.30 -10.86
CA ASN A 401 -11.40 -4.33 -11.66
C ASN A 401 -12.13 -4.09 -12.98
N MET A 402 -12.67 -2.88 -13.14
CA MET A 402 -13.44 -2.50 -14.32
C MET A 402 -12.57 -2.16 -15.53
N THR A 403 -11.37 -1.68 -15.30
CA THR A 403 -10.44 -1.34 -16.37
C THR A 403 -9.85 -2.61 -16.99
N GLY A 404 -9.44 -3.55 -16.15
CA GLY A 404 -8.91 -4.86 -16.56
C GLY A 404 -9.96 -5.90 -16.84
N LEU A 405 -11.23 -5.64 -16.53
CA LEU A 405 -12.39 -6.54 -16.71
C LEU A 405 -12.18 -7.91 -16.05
N TYR A 406 -11.72 -7.95 -14.80
CA TYR A 406 -11.56 -9.17 -14.02
C TYR A 406 -12.09 -9.02 -12.59
N ALA A 407 -12.42 -10.13 -11.99
CA ALA A 407 -12.83 -10.20 -10.59
C ALA A 407 -12.04 -11.27 -9.84
N VAL A 408 -11.77 -11.04 -8.58
CA VAL A 408 -10.99 -11.92 -7.71
C VAL A 408 -11.77 -12.21 -6.43
N GLU A 409 -11.94 -13.48 -6.14
CA GLU A 409 -12.46 -14.00 -4.88
C GLU A 409 -11.31 -14.65 -4.11
N ILE A 410 -11.12 -14.32 -2.84
CA ILE A 410 -9.99 -14.76 -2.03
C ILE A 410 -10.48 -15.70 -0.93
N SER A 411 -10.13 -16.98 -1.03
CA SER A 411 -10.57 -18.00 -0.08
C SER A 411 -9.43 -18.94 0.31
N VAL A 412 -8.53 -18.49 1.16
CA VAL A 412 -7.38 -19.28 1.64
C VAL A 412 -7.76 -20.21 2.79
N SER A 413 -8.77 -19.84 3.57
CA SER A 413 -9.33 -20.69 4.64
C SER A 413 -10.21 -21.81 4.06
N ASN A 414 -10.42 -22.89 4.84
CA ASN A 414 -11.26 -24.05 4.45
C ASN A 414 -12.76 -23.72 4.26
N LYS A 415 -13.15 -22.46 4.18
CA LYS A 415 -14.51 -22.09 3.75
C LYS A 415 -14.72 -22.73 2.36
N ARG A 416 -15.76 -23.56 2.22
CA ARG A 416 -16.13 -24.16 0.94
C ARG A 416 -16.12 -23.06 -0.11
N LEU A 417 -15.26 -23.24 -1.12
CA LEU A 417 -15.20 -22.38 -2.29
C LEU A 417 -16.63 -22.10 -2.77
N ARG A 418 -17.07 -20.88 -2.58
CA ARG A 418 -18.37 -20.45 -3.06
C ARG A 418 -18.19 -19.97 -4.50
N ALA A 419 -17.93 -20.91 -5.43
CA ALA A 419 -18.06 -20.66 -6.87
C ALA A 419 -19.40 -19.95 -7.23
N LEU A 420 -20.36 -20.08 -6.35
CA LEU A 420 -21.69 -19.49 -6.37
C LEU A 420 -21.74 -17.95 -6.35
N HIS A 421 -20.68 -17.24 -5.95
CA HIS A 421 -20.73 -15.78 -5.89
C HIS A 421 -20.66 -15.15 -7.28
N PHE A 422 -19.82 -15.69 -8.16
CA PHE A 422 -19.72 -15.17 -9.53
C PHE A 422 -21.00 -15.39 -10.37
N ASP A 423 -21.80 -16.42 -10.04
CA ASP A 423 -23.05 -16.70 -10.73
C ASP A 423 -24.21 -15.78 -10.30
N LYS A 424 -24.02 -15.08 -9.18
CA LYS A 424 -25.00 -14.14 -8.65
C LYS A 424 -24.74 -12.69 -9.03
N LEU A 425 -23.67 -12.44 -9.78
CA LEU A 425 -23.37 -11.09 -10.24
C LEU A 425 -24.48 -10.53 -11.11
N PRO A 426 -24.84 -9.25 -10.99
CA PRO A 426 -25.78 -8.58 -11.90
C PRO A 426 -25.34 -8.70 -13.37
N GLU A 427 -26.31 -8.56 -14.30
CA GLU A 427 -26.07 -8.64 -15.75
C GLU A 427 -24.98 -7.69 -16.23
N ASP A 428 -24.82 -6.52 -15.59
CA ASP A 428 -23.79 -5.53 -15.90
C ASP A 428 -22.36 -6.04 -15.70
N PHE A 429 -22.20 -7.16 -14.97
CA PHE A 429 -20.90 -7.83 -14.73
C PHE A 429 -20.61 -8.98 -15.70
N TYR A 430 -21.50 -9.29 -16.63
CA TYR A 430 -21.27 -10.38 -17.58
C TYR A 430 -20.14 -10.10 -18.57
N ASP A 431 -19.72 -8.85 -18.70
CA ASP A 431 -18.56 -8.44 -19.52
C ASP A 431 -17.21 -8.70 -18.86
N LEU A 432 -17.16 -9.22 -17.60
CA LEU A 432 -15.90 -9.65 -16.99
C LEU A 432 -15.37 -10.88 -17.72
N TYR A 433 -14.20 -10.73 -18.32
CA TYR A 433 -13.59 -11.86 -19.05
C TYR A 433 -12.93 -12.88 -18.15
N LEU A 434 -12.50 -12.47 -16.95
CA LEU A 434 -11.66 -13.30 -16.10
C LEU A 434 -12.21 -13.30 -14.69
N LYS A 435 -12.57 -14.50 -14.23
CA LYS A 435 -12.98 -14.77 -12.85
C LYS A 435 -11.86 -15.59 -12.19
N ILE A 436 -11.26 -15.05 -11.14
CA ILE A 436 -10.15 -15.67 -10.45
C ILE A 436 -10.59 -16.05 -9.04
N SER A 437 -10.39 -17.30 -8.67
CA SER A 437 -10.54 -17.76 -7.30
C SER A 437 -9.17 -18.09 -6.72
N VAL A 438 -8.74 -17.27 -5.77
CA VAL A 438 -7.48 -17.49 -5.06
C VAL A 438 -7.73 -18.46 -3.91
N SER A 439 -7.03 -19.58 -3.94
CA SER A 439 -7.18 -20.67 -2.97
C SER A 439 -5.85 -21.04 -2.34
N ARG A 440 -5.85 -21.99 -1.41
CA ARG A 440 -4.62 -22.46 -0.78
C ARG A 440 -3.71 -23.22 -1.73
N ASP A 441 -4.27 -24.21 -2.46
CA ASP A 441 -3.49 -25.21 -3.20
C ASP A 441 -4.13 -25.61 -4.55
N ARG A 442 -5.32 -25.08 -4.86
CA ARG A 442 -6.05 -25.46 -6.09
C ARG A 442 -5.52 -24.68 -7.28
N LYS A 443 -5.15 -25.41 -8.34
CA LYS A 443 -4.68 -24.85 -9.60
C LYS A 443 -5.38 -25.56 -10.75
N GLU A 444 -6.46 -25.00 -11.21
CA GLU A 444 -7.24 -25.55 -12.32
C GLU A 444 -8.16 -24.48 -12.91
N LEU A 445 -8.69 -24.74 -14.08
CA LEU A 445 -9.85 -24.03 -14.62
C LEU A 445 -11.08 -24.92 -14.48
N SER A 446 -12.14 -24.39 -13.90
CA SER A 446 -13.40 -25.11 -13.72
C SER A 446 -14.55 -24.13 -13.83
N GLU A 447 -15.54 -24.44 -14.68
CA GLU A 447 -16.76 -23.66 -14.87
C GLU A 447 -16.50 -22.16 -15.21
N GLY A 448 -15.44 -21.88 -15.97
CA GLY A 448 -15.06 -20.53 -16.37
C GLY A 448 -14.38 -19.72 -15.25
N ILE A 449 -13.98 -20.38 -14.15
CA ILE A 449 -13.25 -19.77 -13.03
C ILE A 449 -11.83 -20.33 -13.00
N THR A 450 -10.84 -19.45 -13.02
CA THR A 450 -9.43 -19.81 -12.88
C THR A 450 -9.06 -19.90 -11.40
N PHE A 451 -8.72 -21.08 -10.92
CA PHE A 451 -8.25 -21.30 -9.55
C PHE A 451 -6.73 -21.19 -9.50
N VAL A 452 -6.21 -20.38 -8.59
CA VAL A 452 -4.77 -20.13 -8.43
C VAL A 452 -4.39 -20.22 -6.95
N PRO A 453 -3.30 -20.94 -6.60
CA PRO A 453 -2.77 -20.91 -5.26
C PRO A 453 -2.34 -19.49 -4.85
N TYR A 454 -2.65 -19.07 -3.63
CA TYR A 454 -2.42 -17.70 -3.19
C TYR A 454 -0.95 -17.26 -3.33
N TYR A 455 -0.01 -18.13 -3.05
CA TYR A 455 1.43 -17.81 -3.13
C TYR A 455 1.88 -17.63 -4.59
N GLU A 456 1.32 -18.37 -5.55
CA GLU A 456 1.57 -18.13 -6.98
C GLU A 456 0.92 -16.83 -7.45
N PHE A 457 -0.29 -16.54 -6.98
CA PHE A 457 -1.00 -15.32 -7.34
C PHE A 457 -0.29 -14.09 -6.79
N ILE A 458 0.10 -14.08 -5.50
CA ILE A 458 0.88 -13.01 -4.90
C ILE A 458 2.23 -12.83 -5.62
N LYS A 459 2.93 -13.93 -5.96
CA LYS A 459 4.17 -13.84 -6.74
C LYS A 459 3.94 -13.13 -8.06
N GLY A 460 2.93 -13.55 -8.83
CA GLY A 460 2.62 -12.95 -10.12
C GLY A 460 2.22 -11.48 -10.04
N LEU A 461 1.40 -11.11 -9.04
CA LEU A 461 1.03 -9.71 -8.78
C LEU A 461 2.20 -8.85 -8.31
N SER A 462 3.19 -9.46 -7.65
CA SER A 462 4.39 -8.78 -7.14
C SER A 462 5.50 -8.67 -8.20
N ASP A 463 5.34 -9.28 -9.36
CA ASP A 463 6.33 -9.26 -10.44
C ASP A 463 6.24 -7.97 -11.23
N LYS A 464 7.32 -7.63 -11.94
CA LYS A 464 7.37 -6.49 -12.87
C LYS A 464 6.36 -6.62 -14.01
N GLU A 465 6.03 -7.85 -14.39
CA GLU A 465 5.14 -8.18 -15.50
C GLU A 465 3.72 -8.52 -15.01
N LYS A 466 3.26 -7.89 -13.93
CA LYS A 466 1.94 -8.09 -13.33
C LYS A 466 0.79 -8.12 -14.34
N GLU A 467 0.77 -7.15 -15.27
CA GLU A 467 -0.28 -7.07 -16.30
C GLU A 467 -0.24 -8.28 -17.25
N GLN A 468 0.96 -8.72 -17.65
CA GLN A 468 1.14 -9.90 -18.47
C GLN A 468 0.76 -11.18 -17.72
N TYR A 469 1.05 -11.23 -16.42
CA TYR A 469 0.62 -12.34 -15.58
C TYR A 469 -0.90 -12.45 -15.51
N ILE A 470 -1.61 -11.35 -15.23
CA ILE A 470 -3.08 -11.34 -15.22
C ILE A 470 -3.62 -11.73 -16.60
N GLU A 471 -3.04 -11.22 -17.68
CA GLU A 471 -3.44 -11.59 -19.05
C GLU A 471 -3.20 -13.09 -19.33
N SER A 472 -2.10 -13.66 -18.81
CA SER A 472 -1.80 -15.07 -18.98
C SER A 472 -2.84 -16.01 -18.35
N LEU A 473 -3.51 -15.55 -17.28
CA LEU A 473 -4.58 -16.31 -16.64
C LEU A 473 -5.83 -16.44 -17.51
N LYS A 474 -6.01 -15.57 -18.52
CA LYS A 474 -7.10 -15.68 -19.51
C LYS A 474 -6.90 -16.82 -20.50
N HIS A 475 -5.64 -17.23 -20.73
CA HIS A 475 -5.26 -18.19 -21.78
C HIS A 475 -4.95 -19.60 -21.27
N THR A 476 -5.30 -19.91 -20.02
CA THR A 476 -5.10 -21.27 -19.47
C THR A 476 -6.00 -22.32 -20.12
N ASP A 477 -6.81 -21.92 -21.12
CA ASP A 477 -7.63 -22.83 -21.93
C ASP A 477 -7.31 -22.83 -23.41
N GLY A 478 -7.23 -24.04 -23.95
CA GLY A 478 -7.21 -24.31 -25.38
C GLY A 478 -8.59 -24.20 -26.06
N ALA A 479 -9.37 -23.17 -25.76
CA ALA A 479 -10.64 -22.89 -26.42
C ALA A 479 -10.54 -21.61 -27.25
N ASP A 480 -10.42 -21.80 -28.53
CA ASP A 480 -10.48 -20.80 -29.61
C ASP A 480 -11.94 -20.35 -29.80
N ASP A 481 -12.46 -19.58 -28.84
CA ASP A 481 -13.74 -18.88 -29.00
C ASP A 481 -13.56 -17.42 -28.51
N THR A 482 -13.04 -16.60 -29.43
CA THR A 482 -13.05 -15.13 -29.25
C THR A 482 -14.48 -14.61 -29.37
N PRO A 483 -15.10 -14.14 -28.29
CA PRO A 483 -16.35 -13.38 -28.40
C PRO A 483 -16.08 -12.07 -29.14
N ASN A 484 -16.97 -11.73 -30.04
CA ASN A 484 -16.95 -10.49 -30.81
C ASN A 484 -17.08 -9.27 -29.89
N ILE A 485 -15.93 -8.68 -29.49
CA ILE A 485 -15.85 -7.60 -28.50
C ILE A 485 -16.38 -6.31 -29.11
N ARG A 486 -17.52 -5.84 -28.65
CA ARG A 486 -17.90 -4.43 -28.80
C ARG A 486 -16.99 -3.59 -27.87
N ARG A 487 -16.12 -2.78 -28.46
CA ARG A 487 -15.22 -1.89 -27.71
C ARG A 487 -16.03 -1.00 -26.76
N PRO A 488 -15.68 -0.91 -25.47
CA PRO A 488 -16.37 -0.03 -24.55
C PRO A 488 -16.09 1.44 -24.89
N TYR A 489 -17.06 2.26 -24.57
CA TYR A 489 -17.07 3.70 -24.76
C TYR A 489 -15.83 4.35 -24.10
N ARG A 490 -15.15 5.23 -24.84
CA ARG A 490 -14.18 6.18 -24.27
C ARG A 490 -14.96 7.19 -23.43
N ILE A 491 -14.65 7.24 -22.13
CA ILE A 491 -14.95 8.37 -21.26
C ILE A 491 -13.80 9.34 -21.28
#